data_b913b1c49d4d6e1e87c9d6d9e1f2fd97
#
_entry.id   b913b1c49d4d6e1e87c9d6d9e1f2fd97
#
_cell.length_a   1.000
_cell.length_b   1.000
_cell.length_c   1.000
_cell.angle_alpha   90.00
_cell.angle_beta   90.00
_cell.angle_gamma   90.00
#
_symmetry.space_group_name_H-M   'P 1'
#
loop_
_entity.id
_entity.type
_entity.pdbx_description
1 polymer ?
#
loop_
_entity_poly.entity_id
_entity_poly.type
_entity_poly.pdbx_seq_one_letter_code
_entity_poly.pdbx_strand_id
1 'polypeptide(L)'
;LPLRLTHVRYAVGGTTLIPGLTLTFGGHGITAILGPNGAGKSLTLRLCHGLIRPTAGAVEWLGPGAATMRRRHAMVFQRPVMLRRSARGNLIHALALAGHGYRSRRTAAHAALDRFGLAALADRPARVLSGGEQQRLALARAWSLRPEVLFLDEPTANLDPTATRAVESMIGEFVRDGIRIVMTTHDLGQARRMADEVVFLNRGTLIEQTPAATFFDQPRTTEAAAFLRGDLLC
;
A
#
# COMPACT_ATOMS: atom_id res chain seq x y z
N LEU A 1 10.01 7.00 -9.75
CA LEU A 1 11.09 7.06 -8.78
C LEU A 1 11.38 5.65 -8.31
N PRO A 2 12.53 5.01 -8.68
CA PRO A 2 12.78 3.66 -8.24
C PRO A 2 13.05 3.61 -6.74
N LEU A 3 12.47 2.62 -6.08
CA LEU A 3 12.81 2.19 -4.72
C LEU A 3 13.50 0.84 -4.82
N ARG A 4 14.76 0.77 -4.40
CA ARG A 4 15.58 -0.44 -4.46
C ARG A 4 15.77 -1.04 -3.09
N LEU A 5 15.59 -2.34 -2.99
CA LEU A 5 16.00 -3.18 -1.89
C LEU A 5 17.22 -3.98 -2.35
N THR A 6 18.32 -3.93 -1.59
CA THR A 6 19.56 -4.64 -1.93
C THR A 6 19.95 -5.54 -0.78
N HIS A 7 19.86 -6.87 -1.00
CA HIS A 7 20.19 -7.91 -0.01
C HIS A 7 19.56 -7.65 1.37
N VAL A 8 18.31 -7.15 1.39
CA VAL A 8 17.61 -6.78 2.61
C VAL A 8 17.35 -8.02 3.46
N ARG A 9 17.90 -8.02 4.67
CA ARG A 9 17.63 -9.03 5.70
C ARG A 9 16.82 -8.41 6.82
N TYR A 10 15.88 -9.15 7.35
CA TYR A 10 15.13 -8.76 8.54
C TYR A 10 14.92 -9.95 9.46
N ALA A 11 15.36 -9.80 10.70
CA ALA A 11 15.23 -10.85 11.72
C ALA A 11 14.74 -10.23 13.04
N VAL A 12 13.95 -10.98 13.79
CA VAL A 12 13.42 -10.63 15.11
C VAL A 12 13.53 -11.84 16.03
N GLY A 13 14.06 -11.64 17.23
CA GLY A 13 14.17 -12.70 18.24
C GLY A 13 14.96 -13.92 17.75
N GLY A 14 16.00 -13.73 16.94
CA GLY A 14 16.78 -14.81 16.35
C GLY A 14 16.16 -15.48 15.12
N THR A 15 14.89 -15.20 14.80
CA THR A 15 14.21 -15.76 13.62
C THR A 15 14.36 -14.84 12.42
N THR A 16 14.90 -15.34 11.33
CA THR A 16 15.00 -14.61 10.06
C THR A 16 13.69 -14.71 9.30
N LEU A 17 13.05 -13.56 9.06
CA LEU A 17 11.77 -13.44 8.35
C LEU A 17 11.95 -13.04 6.89
N ILE A 18 13.00 -12.28 6.58
CA ILE A 18 13.43 -11.93 5.22
C ILE A 18 14.92 -12.25 5.13
N PRO A 19 15.34 -13.26 4.35
CA PRO A 19 16.72 -13.75 4.39
C PRO A 19 17.70 -12.94 3.54
N GLY A 20 17.24 -12.20 2.51
CA GLY A 20 18.12 -11.47 1.60
C GLY A 20 17.39 -10.96 0.36
N LEU A 21 16.33 -10.17 0.56
CA LEU A 21 15.46 -9.69 -0.51
C LEU A 21 16.16 -8.63 -1.35
N THR A 22 16.24 -8.87 -2.66
CA THR A 22 16.71 -7.89 -3.65
C THR A 22 15.61 -7.71 -4.69
N LEU A 23 15.08 -6.47 -4.81
CA LEU A 23 14.09 -6.11 -5.81
C LEU A 23 14.08 -4.59 -6.01
N THR A 24 13.50 -4.15 -7.13
CA THR A 24 13.34 -2.72 -7.42
C THR A 24 11.90 -2.45 -7.83
N PHE A 25 11.25 -1.54 -7.10
CA PHE A 25 9.98 -0.95 -7.52
C PHE A 25 10.28 0.25 -8.40
N GLY A 26 9.90 0.16 -9.67
CA GLY A 26 10.10 1.22 -10.65
C GLY A 26 8.79 1.56 -11.37
N GLY A 27 8.90 2.49 -12.32
CA GLY A 27 7.78 2.82 -13.21
C GLY A 27 6.59 3.54 -12.57
N HIS A 28 5.46 3.40 -13.22
CA HIS A 28 4.17 3.99 -12.84
C HIS A 28 3.14 2.87 -12.56
N GLY A 29 1.93 3.26 -12.17
CA GLY A 29 0.83 2.32 -12.00
C GLY A 29 0.86 1.55 -10.67
N ILE A 30 0.41 0.31 -10.68
CA ILE A 30 0.19 -0.53 -9.49
C ILE A 30 1.10 -1.75 -9.52
N THR A 31 1.96 -1.93 -8.50
CA THR A 31 2.60 -3.22 -8.25
C THR A 31 1.83 -3.96 -7.14
N ALA A 32 1.39 -5.18 -7.43
CA ALA A 32 0.84 -6.08 -6.43
C ALA A 32 1.91 -7.03 -5.89
N ILE A 33 2.09 -7.05 -4.57
CA ILE A 33 2.92 -8.04 -3.89
C ILE A 33 2.02 -9.21 -3.50
N LEU A 34 2.24 -10.36 -4.11
CA LEU A 34 1.50 -11.60 -3.91
C LEU A 34 2.36 -12.64 -3.17
N GLY A 35 1.71 -13.65 -2.64
CA GLY A 35 2.34 -14.78 -1.98
C GLY A 35 1.49 -15.36 -0.86
N PRO A 36 1.82 -16.54 -0.35
CA PRO A 36 1.10 -17.19 0.74
C PRO A 36 1.15 -16.38 2.05
N ASN A 37 0.36 -16.80 3.03
CA ASN A 37 0.45 -16.23 4.37
C ASN A 37 1.85 -16.49 4.95
N GLY A 38 2.43 -15.47 5.59
CA GLY A 38 3.81 -15.56 6.09
C GLY A 38 4.91 -15.33 5.03
N ALA A 39 4.58 -15.09 3.76
CA ALA A 39 5.57 -14.82 2.71
C ALA A 39 6.40 -13.54 2.89
N GLY A 40 6.08 -12.69 3.88
CA GLY A 40 6.81 -11.45 4.14
C GLY A 40 6.25 -10.20 3.45
N LYS A 41 5.06 -10.29 2.82
CA LYS A 41 4.43 -9.18 2.07
C LYS A 41 4.34 -7.87 2.87
N SER A 42 3.64 -7.89 4.01
CA SER A 42 3.48 -6.71 4.87
C SER A 42 4.80 -6.22 5.47
N LEU A 43 5.73 -7.14 5.76
CA LEU A 43 7.08 -6.78 6.22
C LEU A 43 7.84 -6.03 5.13
N THR A 44 7.75 -6.48 3.89
CA THR A 44 8.36 -5.80 2.73
C THR A 44 7.81 -4.39 2.58
N LEU A 45 6.48 -4.19 2.66
CA LEU A 45 5.91 -2.84 2.63
C LEU A 45 6.42 -1.95 3.77
N ARG A 46 6.50 -2.48 5.00
CA ARG A 46 6.98 -1.72 6.16
C ARG A 46 8.47 -1.35 6.05
N LEU A 47 9.28 -2.23 5.46
CA LEU A 47 10.69 -1.95 5.14
C LEU A 47 10.79 -0.85 4.07
N CYS A 48 10.01 -0.94 3.00
CA CYS A 48 9.94 0.06 1.93
C CYS A 48 9.52 1.44 2.46
N HIS A 49 8.54 1.47 3.35
CA HIS A 49 8.07 2.70 3.98
C HIS A 49 9.08 3.26 5.00
N GLY A 50 9.98 2.44 5.54
CA GLY A 50 10.92 2.82 6.59
C GLY A 50 10.33 2.78 8.01
N LEU A 51 9.18 2.11 8.21
CA LEU A 51 8.59 1.86 9.53
C LEU A 51 9.43 0.88 10.36
N ILE A 52 10.08 -0.06 9.69
CA ILE A 52 11.05 -0.96 10.29
C ILE A 52 12.36 -0.85 9.51
N ARG A 53 13.48 -1.05 10.21
CA ARG A 53 14.80 -1.02 9.60
C ARG A 53 15.27 -2.43 9.31
N PRO A 54 15.90 -2.69 8.15
CA PRO A 54 16.51 -3.98 7.88
C PRO A 54 17.64 -4.25 8.89
N THR A 55 17.85 -5.53 9.22
CA THR A 55 18.99 -5.95 10.06
C THR A 55 20.29 -6.03 9.26
N ALA A 56 20.20 -6.17 7.93
CA ALA A 56 21.30 -6.04 6.98
C ALA A 56 20.76 -5.67 5.59
N GLY A 57 21.65 -5.24 4.70
CA GLY A 57 21.27 -4.72 3.38
C GLY A 57 20.77 -3.28 3.43
N ALA A 58 20.21 -2.80 2.34
CA ALA A 58 19.77 -1.41 2.19
C ALA A 58 18.42 -1.29 1.50
N VAL A 59 17.65 -0.26 1.89
CA VAL A 59 16.43 0.19 1.21
C VAL A 59 16.65 1.65 0.81
N GLU A 60 16.68 1.91 -0.48
CA GLU A 60 17.13 3.19 -1.01
C GLU A 60 16.18 3.74 -2.06
N TRP A 61 15.83 5.01 -1.93
CA TRP A 61 15.18 5.77 -2.99
C TRP A 61 16.24 6.25 -3.98
N LEU A 62 15.99 6.03 -5.28
CA LEU A 62 16.93 6.37 -6.34
C LEU A 62 16.37 7.50 -7.21
N GLY A 63 17.28 8.28 -7.84
CA GLY A 63 16.92 9.35 -8.76
C GLY A 63 16.85 10.76 -8.16
N PRO A 64 16.51 11.76 -8.97
CA PRO A 64 16.39 13.14 -8.50
C PRO A 64 15.36 13.28 -7.37
N GLY A 65 15.73 13.92 -6.27
CA GLY A 65 14.85 14.10 -5.11
C GLY A 65 14.81 12.94 -4.12
N ALA A 66 15.63 11.90 -4.26
CA ALA A 66 15.69 10.77 -3.34
C ALA A 66 15.81 11.18 -1.86
N ALA A 67 16.59 12.22 -1.56
CA ALA A 67 16.74 12.74 -0.20
C ALA A 67 15.43 13.28 0.42
N THR A 68 14.48 13.72 -0.39
CA THR A 68 13.18 14.27 0.04
C THR A 68 12.07 13.25 0.06
N MET A 69 12.27 12.06 -0.53
CA MET A 69 11.26 11.02 -0.70
C MET A 69 10.69 10.50 0.63
N ARG A 70 11.46 10.51 1.72
CA ARG A 70 10.95 10.12 3.05
C ARG A 70 9.70 10.90 3.48
N ARG A 71 9.46 12.10 2.93
CA ARG A 71 8.31 12.95 3.21
C ARG A 71 7.19 12.85 2.16
N ARG A 72 7.43 12.11 1.06
CA ARG A 72 6.55 12.07 -0.12
C ARG A 72 5.91 10.70 -0.35
N HIS A 73 5.93 9.83 0.65
CA HIS A 73 5.22 8.56 0.61
C HIS A 73 4.31 8.39 1.82
N ALA A 74 3.27 7.60 1.66
CA ALA A 74 2.32 7.30 2.73
C ALA A 74 2.03 5.80 2.77
N MET A 75 1.48 5.32 3.89
CA MET A 75 1.05 3.94 4.04
C MET A 75 -0.35 3.86 4.64
N VAL A 76 -1.17 2.98 4.09
CA VAL A 76 -2.46 2.59 4.66
C VAL A 76 -2.37 1.12 5.06
N PHE A 77 -2.67 0.86 6.32
CA PHE A 77 -2.63 -0.48 6.90
C PHE A 77 -3.93 -1.23 6.64
N GLN A 78 -3.88 -2.55 6.69
CA GLN A 78 -5.03 -3.44 6.59
C GLN A 78 -6.15 -3.06 7.58
N ARG A 79 -5.77 -2.67 8.80
CA ARG A 79 -6.68 -2.10 9.80
C ARG A 79 -6.30 -0.65 10.04
N PRO A 80 -7.04 0.31 9.46
CA PRO A 80 -6.67 1.71 9.58
C PRO A 80 -6.90 2.23 11.01
N VAL A 81 -5.90 2.96 11.51
CA VAL A 81 -6.02 3.60 12.82
C VAL A 81 -6.80 4.91 12.70
N MET A 82 -7.93 4.99 13.43
CA MET A 82 -8.74 6.19 13.55
C MET A 82 -8.46 6.93 14.85
N LEU A 83 -8.14 8.22 14.75
CA LEU A 83 -8.01 9.09 15.91
C LEU A 83 -9.38 9.30 16.56
N ARG A 84 -9.40 9.64 17.86
CA ARG A 84 -10.61 10.05 18.60
C ARG A 84 -11.07 11.45 18.17
N ARG A 85 -11.38 11.61 16.88
CA ARG A 85 -11.82 12.82 16.21
C ARG A 85 -12.90 12.47 15.20
N SER A 86 -13.61 13.48 14.68
CA SER A 86 -14.48 13.28 13.52
C SER A 86 -13.69 12.85 12.27
N ALA A 87 -14.40 12.42 11.22
CA ALA A 87 -13.77 12.13 9.93
C ALA A 87 -12.96 13.32 9.41
N ARG A 88 -13.57 14.52 9.38
CA ARG A 88 -12.90 15.78 9.04
C ARG A 88 -11.71 16.06 9.96
N GLY A 89 -11.86 15.82 11.26
CA GLY A 89 -10.80 16.01 12.25
C GLY A 89 -9.58 15.13 12.03
N ASN A 90 -9.77 13.89 11.51
CA ASN A 90 -8.68 12.99 11.14
C ASN A 90 -7.85 13.54 9.96
N LEU A 91 -8.51 14.08 8.93
CA LEU A 91 -7.84 14.70 7.77
C LEU A 91 -7.12 15.99 8.17
N ILE A 92 -7.80 16.90 8.90
CA ILE A 92 -7.21 18.17 9.35
C ILE A 92 -5.96 17.90 10.21
N HIS A 93 -5.98 16.87 11.06
CA HIS A 93 -4.82 16.51 11.88
C HIS A 93 -3.63 16.05 11.04
N ALA A 94 -3.86 15.16 10.07
CA ALA A 94 -2.80 14.68 9.19
C ALA A 94 -2.18 15.84 8.38
N LEU A 95 -3.00 16.71 7.82
CA LEU A 95 -2.56 17.89 7.08
C LEU A 95 -1.80 18.88 7.97
N ALA A 96 -2.19 19.02 9.26
CA ALA A 96 -1.47 19.86 10.21
C ALA A 96 -0.07 19.33 10.48
N LEU A 97 0.09 18.02 10.67
CA LEU A 97 1.39 17.37 10.84
C LEU A 97 2.28 17.49 9.60
N ALA A 98 1.66 17.55 8.42
CA ALA A 98 2.36 17.78 7.14
C ALA A 98 2.72 19.27 6.91
N GLY A 99 2.43 20.17 7.87
CA GLY A 99 2.80 21.58 7.80
C GLY A 99 1.80 22.49 7.05
N HIS A 100 0.60 21.99 6.71
CA HIS A 100 -0.41 22.83 6.08
C HIS A 100 -0.96 23.91 7.05
N GLY A 101 -1.07 25.14 6.55
CA GLY A 101 -1.65 26.26 7.30
C GLY A 101 -3.13 26.04 7.66
N TYR A 102 -3.64 26.75 8.66
CA TYR A 102 -4.98 26.55 9.21
C TYR A 102 -6.12 26.59 8.17
N ARG A 103 -6.10 27.55 7.28
CA ARG A 103 -7.14 27.68 6.23
C ARG A 103 -6.99 26.58 5.17
N SER A 104 -5.76 26.37 4.65
CA SER A 104 -5.52 25.41 3.57
C SER A 104 -5.86 23.97 3.98
N ARG A 105 -5.55 23.55 5.22
CA ARG A 105 -5.88 22.19 5.69
C ARG A 105 -7.39 21.96 5.81
N ARG A 106 -8.20 22.98 6.14
CA ARG A 106 -9.66 22.86 6.19
C ARG A 106 -10.25 22.68 4.80
N THR A 107 -9.79 23.49 3.84
CA THR A 107 -10.20 23.40 2.43
C THR A 107 -9.79 22.05 1.84
N ALA A 108 -8.55 21.61 2.04
CA ALA A 108 -8.07 20.32 1.54
C ALA A 108 -8.81 19.13 2.17
N ALA A 109 -9.12 19.20 3.48
CA ALA A 109 -9.89 18.16 4.15
C ALA A 109 -11.31 18.06 3.59
N HIS A 110 -11.97 19.21 3.32
CA HIS A 110 -13.31 19.25 2.72
C HIS A 110 -13.27 18.63 1.32
N ALA A 111 -12.35 19.09 0.47
CA ALA A 111 -12.21 18.58 -0.89
C ALA A 111 -11.94 17.06 -0.93
N ALA A 112 -11.14 16.52 0.01
CA ALA A 112 -10.91 15.09 0.10
C ALA A 112 -12.16 14.32 0.52
N LEU A 113 -12.94 14.85 1.48
CA LEU A 113 -14.19 14.20 1.91
C LEU A 113 -15.22 14.18 0.79
N ASP A 114 -15.37 15.28 0.05
CA ASP A 114 -16.29 15.39 -1.09
C ASP A 114 -15.89 14.41 -2.20
N ARG A 115 -14.63 14.44 -2.60
CA ARG A 115 -14.12 13.60 -3.68
C ARG A 115 -14.36 12.12 -3.44
N PHE A 116 -14.23 11.66 -2.20
CA PHE A 116 -14.32 10.22 -1.87
C PHE A 116 -15.66 9.82 -1.24
N GLY A 117 -16.69 10.68 -1.39
CA GLY A 117 -18.06 10.35 -0.95
C GLY A 117 -18.20 10.23 0.57
N LEU A 118 -17.43 11.02 1.31
CA LEU A 118 -17.43 11.04 2.78
C LEU A 118 -17.97 12.33 3.38
N ALA A 119 -18.48 13.25 2.55
CA ALA A 119 -18.97 14.57 2.98
C ALA A 119 -20.06 14.47 4.04
N ALA A 120 -21.06 13.59 3.85
CA ALA A 120 -22.14 13.35 4.81
C ALA A 120 -21.66 12.79 6.16
N LEU A 121 -20.45 12.25 6.21
CA LEU A 121 -19.84 11.65 7.40
C LEU A 121 -18.81 12.57 8.08
N ALA A 122 -18.60 13.78 7.53
CA ALA A 122 -17.52 14.68 7.91
C ALA A 122 -17.43 14.92 9.42
N ASP A 123 -18.56 15.11 10.08
CA ASP A 123 -18.62 15.43 11.51
C ASP A 123 -18.87 14.21 12.42
N ARG A 124 -19.06 13.02 11.83
CA ARG A 124 -19.18 11.77 12.59
C ARG A 124 -17.86 11.39 13.24
N PRO A 125 -17.85 10.85 14.46
CA PRO A 125 -16.65 10.29 15.07
C PRO A 125 -16.09 9.18 14.19
N ALA A 126 -14.81 9.28 13.79
CA ALA A 126 -14.23 8.34 12.81
C ALA A 126 -14.23 6.87 13.28
N ARG A 127 -14.23 6.64 14.60
CA ARG A 127 -14.22 5.29 15.19
C ARG A 127 -15.56 4.54 15.11
N VAL A 128 -16.67 5.25 14.88
CA VAL A 128 -18.00 4.63 14.75
C VAL A 128 -18.40 4.40 13.30
N LEU A 129 -17.56 4.78 12.36
CA LEU A 129 -17.74 4.49 10.94
C LEU A 129 -17.62 2.98 10.69
N SER A 130 -18.32 2.48 9.67
CA SER A 130 -18.15 1.09 9.19
C SER A 130 -16.72 0.83 8.72
N GLY A 131 -16.32 -0.44 8.62
CA GLY A 131 -14.98 -0.81 8.16
C GLY A 131 -14.64 -0.22 6.79
N GLY A 132 -15.57 -0.27 5.83
CA GLY A 132 -15.39 0.32 4.50
C GLY A 132 -15.29 1.85 4.53
N GLU A 133 -16.08 2.53 5.38
CA GLU A 133 -15.97 3.98 5.57
C GLU A 133 -14.65 4.38 6.22
N GLN A 134 -14.18 3.61 7.21
CA GLN A 134 -12.87 3.84 7.84
C GLN A 134 -11.74 3.64 6.83
N GLN A 135 -11.83 2.63 5.99
CA GLN A 135 -10.84 2.37 4.94
C GLN A 135 -10.81 3.51 3.92
N ARG A 136 -11.98 3.96 3.43
CA ARG A 136 -12.06 5.13 2.54
C ARG A 136 -11.52 6.40 3.20
N LEU A 137 -11.80 6.60 4.49
CA LEU A 137 -11.26 7.75 5.23
C LEU A 137 -9.73 7.68 5.36
N ALA A 138 -9.16 6.49 5.59
CA ALA A 138 -7.71 6.30 5.63
C ALA A 138 -7.05 6.61 4.28
N LEU A 139 -7.66 6.15 3.18
CA LEU A 139 -7.22 6.44 1.82
C LEU A 139 -7.33 7.94 1.50
N ALA A 140 -8.45 8.58 1.82
CA ALA A 140 -8.64 10.02 1.65
C ALA A 140 -7.60 10.84 2.44
N ARG A 141 -7.28 10.38 3.67
CA ARG A 141 -6.23 10.98 4.50
C ARG A 141 -4.85 10.84 3.86
N ALA A 142 -4.50 9.67 3.33
CA ALA A 142 -3.25 9.44 2.63
C ALA A 142 -3.15 10.28 1.35
N TRP A 143 -4.20 10.30 0.55
CA TRP A 143 -4.27 11.10 -0.68
C TRP A 143 -4.12 12.61 -0.42
N SER A 144 -4.73 13.12 0.65
CA SER A 144 -4.67 14.55 0.98
C SER A 144 -3.25 15.05 1.26
N LEU A 145 -2.33 14.17 1.59
CA LEU A 145 -0.91 14.47 1.80
C LEU A 145 -0.12 14.56 0.48
N ARG A 146 -0.77 14.28 -0.66
CA ARG A 146 -0.17 14.27 -2.02
C ARG A 146 1.12 13.45 -2.09
N PRO A 147 1.09 12.17 -1.72
CA PRO A 147 2.27 11.32 -1.80
C PRO A 147 2.62 11.04 -3.26
N GLU A 148 3.90 10.80 -3.55
CA GLU A 148 4.33 10.27 -4.85
C GLU A 148 4.17 8.75 -4.89
N VAL A 149 4.31 8.10 -3.72
CA VAL A 149 4.14 6.65 -3.57
C VAL A 149 3.20 6.35 -2.41
N LEU A 150 2.25 5.47 -2.64
CA LEU A 150 1.32 4.99 -1.62
C LEU A 150 1.47 3.48 -1.46
N PHE A 151 1.81 3.07 -0.25
CA PHE A 151 1.87 1.68 0.17
C PHE A 151 0.53 1.27 0.77
N LEU A 152 -0.06 0.17 0.30
CA LEU A 152 -1.36 -0.34 0.74
C LEU A 152 -1.22 -1.79 1.23
N ASP A 153 -1.41 -2.00 2.51
CA ASP A 153 -1.36 -3.35 3.10
C ASP A 153 -2.78 -3.93 3.14
N GLU A 154 -3.09 -4.82 2.20
CA GLU A 154 -4.39 -5.49 2.03
C GLU A 154 -5.60 -4.51 2.11
N PRO A 155 -5.70 -3.51 1.22
CA PRO A 155 -6.61 -2.39 1.37
C PRO A 155 -8.10 -2.75 1.33
N THR A 156 -8.46 -3.95 0.88
CA THR A 156 -9.85 -4.42 0.76
C THR A 156 -10.16 -5.61 1.65
N ALA A 157 -9.22 -6.03 2.50
CA ALA A 157 -9.44 -7.17 3.39
C ALA A 157 -10.63 -6.93 4.33
N ASN A 158 -11.49 -7.94 4.44
CA ASN A 158 -12.69 -7.92 5.29
C ASN A 158 -13.74 -6.87 4.91
N LEU A 159 -13.73 -6.37 3.67
CA LEU A 159 -14.76 -5.50 3.13
C LEU A 159 -15.80 -6.30 2.35
N ASP A 160 -17.04 -5.83 2.36
CA ASP A 160 -18.06 -6.33 1.46
C ASP A 160 -17.76 -5.97 -0.01
N PRO A 161 -18.41 -6.62 -1.00
CA PRO A 161 -18.11 -6.36 -2.41
C PRO A 161 -18.35 -4.92 -2.86
N THR A 162 -19.28 -4.19 -2.23
CA THR A 162 -19.58 -2.80 -2.56
C THR A 162 -18.48 -1.88 -2.05
N ALA A 163 -18.07 -2.06 -0.80
CA ALA A 163 -16.96 -1.32 -0.21
C ALA A 163 -15.63 -1.62 -0.93
N THR A 164 -15.41 -2.89 -1.32
CA THR A 164 -14.25 -3.31 -2.12
C THR A 164 -14.17 -2.53 -3.42
N ARG A 165 -15.26 -2.48 -4.21
CA ARG A 165 -15.31 -1.72 -5.47
C ARG A 165 -15.07 -0.22 -5.27
N ALA A 166 -15.60 0.36 -4.19
CA ALA A 166 -15.37 1.76 -3.87
C ALA A 166 -13.90 2.03 -3.57
N VAL A 167 -13.22 1.17 -2.81
CA VAL A 167 -11.79 1.26 -2.51
C VAL A 167 -10.95 1.07 -3.79
N GLU A 168 -11.26 0.08 -4.62
CA GLU A 168 -10.58 -0.14 -5.92
C GLU A 168 -10.71 1.09 -6.83
N SER A 169 -11.90 1.69 -6.91
CA SER A 169 -12.13 2.93 -7.67
C SER A 169 -11.26 4.08 -7.17
N MET A 170 -11.15 4.27 -5.85
CA MET A 170 -10.28 5.29 -5.25
C MET A 170 -8.81 5.05 -5.59
N ILE A 171 -8.33 3.81 -5.53
CA ILE A 171 -6.95 3.45 -5.90
C ILE A 171 -6.71 3.77 -7.38
N GLY A 172 -7.65 3.46 -8.27
CA GLY A 172 -7.58 3.83 -9.68
C GLY A 172 -7.51 5.35 -9.90
N GLU A 173 -8.24 6.15 -9.09
CA GLU A 173 -8.13 7.61 -9.12
C GLU A 173 -6.74 8.09 -8.70
N PHE A 174 -6.13 7.46 -7.68
CA PHE A 174 -4.78 7.83 -7.24
C PHE A 174 -3.75 7.60 -8.34
N VAL A 175 -3.87 6.50 -9.09
CA VAL A 175 -3.00 6.25 -10.25
C VAL A 175 -3.18 7.32 -11.33
N ARG A 176 -4.42 7.73 -11.62
CA ARG A 176 -4.70 8.82 -12.56
C ARG A 176 -4.15 10.18 -12.08
N ASP A 177 -4.08 10.40 -10.78
CA ASP A 177 -3.42 11.56 -10.18
C ASP A 177 -1.87 11.45 -10.22
N GLY A 178 -1.31 10.38 -10.79
CA GLY A 178 0.13 10.15 -10.90
C GLY A 178 0.78 9.54 -9.66
N ILE A 179 -0.01 9.05 -8.69
CA ILE A 179 0.50 8.39 -7.49
C ILE A 179 0.88 6.95 -7.83
N ARG A 180 2.12 6.57 -7.56
CA ARG A 180 2.59 5.17 -7.65
C ARG A 180 2.00 4.34 -6.51
N ILE A 181 1.45 3.18 -6.82
CA ILE A 181 0.89 2.27 -5.83
C ILE A 181 1.74 1.01 -5.70
N VAL A 182 2.05 0.63 -4.46
CA VAL A 182 2.59 -0.69 -4.12
C VAL A 182 1.65 -1.30 -3.09
N MET A 183 0.96 -2.37 -3.44
CA MET A 183 -0.03 -2.97 -2.55
C MET A 183 0.22 -4.45 -2.31
N THR A 184 -0.12 -4.94 -1.13
CA THR A 184 -0.28 -6.37 -0.87
C THR A 184 -1.73 -6.76 -1.04
N THR A 185 -1.98 -7.96 -1.51
CA THR A 185 -3.30 -8.59 -1.50
C THR A 185 -3.16 -10.11 -1.53
N HIS A 186 -4.15 -10.80 -0.99
CA HIS A 186 -4.32 -12.24 -1.16
C HIS A 186 -5.45 -12.56 -2.17
N ASP A 187 -6.17 -11.55 -2.67
CA ASP A 187 -7.21 -11.69 -3.69
C ASP A 187 -6.55 -11.63 -5.08
N LEU A 188 -6.43 -12.82 -5.72
CA LEU A 188 -5.89 -12.94 -7.06
C LEU A 188 -6.75 -12.22 -8.11
N GLY A 189 -8.07 -12.21 -7.91
CA GLY A 189 -9.00 -11.48 -8.78
C GLY A 189 -8.77 -9.99 -8.73
N GLN A 190 -8.56 -9.42 -7.55
CA GLN A 190 -8.19 -8.02 -7.37
C GLN A 190 -6.85 -7.70 -8.04
N ALA A 191 -5.82 -8.51 -7.77
CA ALA A 191 -4.51 -8.31 -8.37
C ALA A 191 -4.57 -8.36 -9.90
N ARG A 192 -5.32 -9.30 -10.47
CA ARG A 192 -5.51 -9.43 -11.93
C ARG A 192 -6.19 -8.22 -12.55
N ARG A 193 -7.17 -7.61 -11.84
CA ARG A 193 -7.90 -6.43 -12.34
C ARG A 193 -7.11 -5.15 -12.24
N MET A 194 -6.25 -5.02 -11.24
CA MET A 194 -5.68 -3.74 -10.86
C MET A 194 -4.19 -3.60 -11.11
N ALA A 195 -3.42 -4.70 -11.03
CA ALA A 195 -1.98 -4.62 -11.07
C ALA A 195 -1.42 -4.49 -12.51
N ASP A 196 -0.43 -3.64 -12.67
CA ASP A 196 0.40 -3.58 -13.87
C ASP A 196 1.59 -4.54 -13.75
N GLU A 197 2.10 -4.73 -12.53
CA GLU A 197 3.24 -5.59 -12.22
C GLU A 197 2.93 -6.44 -10.98
N VAL A 198 3.44 -7.65 -10.96
CA VAL A 198 3.39 -8.55 -9.80
C VAL A 198 4.79 -8.81 -9.28
N VAL A 199 4.94 -8.72 -7.96
CA VAL A 199 6.07 -9.20 -7.17
C VAL A 199 5.57 -10.39 -6.37
N PHE A 200 6.01 -11.59 -6.73
CA PHE A 200 5.63 -12.81 -6.03
C PHE A 200 6.68 -13.21 -5.01
N LEU A 201 6.28 -13.25 -3.75
CA LEU A 201 7.14 -13.60 -2.61
C LEU A 201 6.75 -14.95 -2.02
N ASN A 202 7.75 -15.74 -1.64
CA ASN A 202 7.58 -16.91 -0.79
C ASN A 202 8.68 -16.95 0.28
N ARG A 203 8.33 -17.17 1.55
CA ARG A 203 9.27 -17.26 2.68
C ARG A 203 10.30 -16.12 2.75
N GLY A 204 9.86 -14.90 2.49
CA GLY A 204 10.72 -13.70 2.50
C GLY A 204 11.65 -13.55 1.32
N THR A 205 11.52 -14.41 0.29
CA THR A 205 12.36 -14.41 -0.91
C THR A 205 11.54 -13.99 -2.13
N LEU A 206 12.16 -13.24 -3.04
CA LEU A 206 11.57 -12.94 -4.35
C LEU A 206 11.64 -14.19 -5.23
N ILE A 207 10.48 -14.67 -5.66
CA ILE A 207 10.36 -15.80 -6.58
C ILE A 207 10.22 -15.30 -8.02
N GLU A 208 9.36 -14.30 -8.24
CA GLU A 208 9.11 -13.76 -9.57
C GLU A 208 8.74 -12.28 -9.48
N GLN A 209 9.25 -11.46 -10.42
CA GLN A 209 8.81 -10.10 -10.68
C GLN A 209 8.57 -9.96 -12.17
N THR A 210 7.32 -9.66 -12.56
CA THR A 210 6.92 -9.69 -13.97
C THR A 210 5.66 -8.83 -14.19
N PRO A 211 5.37 -8.40 -15.44
CA PRO A 211 4.08 -7.78 -15.76
C PRO A 211 2.91 -8.67 -15.32
N ALA A 212 1.84 -8.06 -14.82
CA ALA A 212 0.70 -8.80 -14.28
C ALA A 212 0.09 -9.77 -15.31
N ALA A 213 -0.08 -9.35 -16.55
CA ALA A 213 -0.58 -10.23 -17.62
C ALA A 213 0.26 -11.51 -17.75
N THR A 214 1.60 -11.37 -17.76
CA THR A 214 2.51 -12.51 -17.82
C THR A 214 2.38 -13.39 -16.58
N PHE A 215 2.31 -12.82 -15.37
CA PHE A 215 2.18 -13.58 -14.15
C PHE A 215 0.93 -14.46 -14.14
N PHE A 216 -0.21 -13.90 -14.55
CA PHE A 216 -1.48 -14.61 -14.50
C PHE A 216 -1.73 -15.58 -15.66
N ASP A 217 -1.15 -15.33 -16.83
CA ASP A 217 -1.41 -16.12 -18.02
C ASP A 217 -0.29 -17.13 -18.30
N GLN A 218 0.97 -16.78 -18.03
CA GLN A 218 2.17 -17.59 -18.28
C GLN A 218 3.21 -17.37 -17.18
N PRO A 219 2.95 -17.82 -15.93
CA PRO A 219 3.91 -17.69 -14.84
C PRO A 219 5.25 -18.37 -15.19
N ARG A 220 6.36 -17.72 -14.86
CA ARG A 220 7.70 -18.18 -15.25
C ARG A 220 8.26 -19.23 -14.33
N THR A 221 7.72 -19.33 -13.10
CA THR A 221 8.22 -20.27 -12.07
C THR A 221 7.15 -21.30 -11.73
N THR A 222 7.61 -22.50 -11.34
CA THR A 222 6.72 -23.59 -10.91
C THR A 222 5.95 -23.21 -9.65
N GLU A 223 6.59 -22.44 -8.76
CA GLU A 223 5.98 -21.93 -7.54
C GLU A 223 4.84 -20.93 -7.82
N ALA A 224 5.04 -20.01 -8.77
CA ALA A 224 4.00 -19.08 -9.18
C ALA A 224 2.81 -19.81 -9.82
N ALA A 225 3.08 -20.79 -10.68
CA ALA A 225 2.06 -21.64 -11.30
C ALA A 225 1.27 -22.44 -10.24
N ALA A 226 1.94 -23.04 -9.26
CA ALA A 226 1.32 -23.75 -8.15
C ALA A 226 0.44 -22.82 -7.30
N PHE A 227 0.96 -21.62 -6.96
CA PHE A 227 0.23 -20.62 -6.20
C PHE A 227 -1.06 -20.18 -6.90
N LEU A 228 -1.03 -19.97 -8.23
CA LEU A 228 -2.21 -19.58 -9.01
C LEU A 228 -3.27 -20.68 -9.08
N ARG A 229 -2.88 -21.96 -9.01
CA ARG A 229 -3.81 -23.09 -8.92
C ARG A 229 -4.38 -23.30 -7.52
N GLY A 230 -3.85 -22.61 -6.51
CA GLY A 230 -4.23 -22.81 -5.11
C GLY A 230 -3.52 -23.99 -4.43
N ASP A 231 -2.43 -24.48 -5.02
CA ASP A 231 -1.63 -25.57 -4.46
C ASP A 231 -0.85 -25.10 -3.21
N LEU A 232 -0.63 -25.98 -2.26
CA LEU A 232 0.21 -25.69 -1.10
C LEU A 232 1.67 -25.54 -1.55
N LEU A 233 2.28 -24.40 -1.23
CA LEU A 233 3.71 -24.20 -1.44
C LEU A 233 4.49 -24.73 -0.22
N CYS A 234 5.20 -25.81 -0.41
CA CYS A 234 6.05 -26.45 0.61
C CYS A 234 7.35 -25.66 0.87
#